data_3d23bd2f0858afc06173386cad54c17d
#
_entry.id   3d23bd2f0858afc06173386cad54c17d
#
_cell.length_a   1.000
_cell.length_b   1.000
_cell.length_c   1.000
_cell.angle_alpha   90.00
_cell.angle_beta   90.00
_cell.angle_gamma   90.00
#
_symmetry.space_group_name_H-M   'P 1'
#
loop_
_entity.id
_entity.type
_entity.pdbx_description
1 polymer ?
#
loop_
_entity_poly.entity_id
_entity_poly.type
_entity_poly.pdbx_seq_one_letter_code
_entity_poly.pdbx_strand_id
1 'polypeptide(L)'
;SGMSLPHAMAMLVPESFNEKNPISEDLKAFYEYHSILMEPWDGPAALLFSDGRYAGGMLDRNGLRPARYLITKHDMMVVASEVGVMDFEPNEIKEKGRLQPGKILLIDTEKGEIYYDSELKEKLANAQPYRTWLEKNRVELDELKSGRKIPHKVEKYDKLLRTFGYSREAVSYTHLTL
;
A
#
# COMPACT_ATOMS: atom_id res chain seq x y z
N SER A 1 9.37 -0.78 -15.63
CA SER A 1 10.07 -1.45 -14.53
C SER A 1 10.03 -2.99 -14.61
N GLY A 2 9.15 -3.59 -15.43
CA GLY A 2 8.97 -5.04 -15.52
C GLY A 2 8.20 -5.67 -14.36
N MET A 3 7.64 -4.88 -13.46
CA MET A 3 6.78 -5.37 -12.37
C MET A 3 5.37 -5.64 -12.89
N SER A 4 4.72 -6.68 -12.35
CA SER A 4 3.30 -6.92 -12.62
C SER A 4 2.43 -5.82 -11.99
N LEU A 5 1.24 -5.63 -12.54
CA LEU A 5 0.31 -4.61 -12.05
C LEU A 5 -0.05 -4.78 -10.56
N PRO A 6 -0.41 -5.99 -10.06
CA PRO A 6 -0.68 -6.16 -8.63
C PRO A 6 0.57 -5.91 -7.75
N HIS A 7 1.79 -6.19 -8.25
CA HIS A 7 3.02 -5.87 -7.54
C HIS A 7 3.18 -4.34 -7.37
N ALA A 8 3.04 -3.60 -8.47
CA ALA A 8 3.12 -2.14 -8.43
C ALA A 8 2.08 -1.53 -7.49
N MET A 9 0.87 -2.06 -7.48
CA MET A 9 -0.21 -1.60 -6.61
C MET A 9 0.06 -1.91 -5.13
N ALA A 10 0.54 -3.12 -4.80
CA ALA A 10 0.89 -3.49 -3.44
C ALA A 10 2.06 -2.65 -2.89
N MET A 11 3.03 -2.32 -3.76
CA MET A 11 4.15 -1.44 -3.42
C MET A 11 3.68 -0.01 -3.17
N LEU A 12 2.78 0.51 -4.03
CA LEU A 12 2.27 1.87 -3.95
C LEU A 12 1.39 2.08 -2.72
N VAL A 13 0.53 1.11 -2.39
CA VAL A 13 -0.42 1.21 -1.29
C VAL A 13 -0.26 0.00 -0.35
N PRO A 14 0.75 0.02 0.52
CA PRO A 14 0.88 -1.02 1.54
C PRO A 14 -0.31 -0.96 2.51
N GLU A 15 -0.80 -2.14 2.91
CA GLU A 15 -1.86 -2.20 3.91
C GLU A 15 -1.35 -1.84 5.31
N SER A 16 -2.26 -1.31 6.13
CA SER A 16 -1.98 -1.09 7.54
C SER A 16 -1.97 -2.41 8.29
N PHE A 17 -0.97 -2.63 9.13
CA PHE A 17 -0.89 -3.81 9.98
C PHE A 17 -0.49 -3.43 11.41
N ASN A 18 -1.01 -4.18 12.36
CA ASN A 18 -0.75 -4.00 13.78
C ASN A 18 -1.08 -5.31 14.53
N GLU A 19 -1.06 -5.31 15.86
CA GLU A 19 -1.40 -6.49 16.68
C GLU A 19 -2.81 -7.03 16.41
N LYS A 20 -3.78 -6.17 16.06
CA LYS A 20 -5.17 -6.57 15.75
C LYS A 20 -5.34 -7.03 14.31
N ASN A 21 -4.46 -6.62 13.41
CA ASN A 21 -4.45 -6.99 12.00
C ASN A 21 -3.03 -7.40 11.59
N PRO A 22 -2.55 -8.56 12.06
CA PRO A 22 -1.20 -9.02 11.75
C PRO A 22 -1.11 -9.48 10.30
N ILE A 23 0.06 -9.29 9.70
CA ILE A 23 0.43 -9.84 8.40
C ILE A 23 1.64 -10.76 8.56
N SER A 24 1.92 -11.60 7.56
CA SER A 24 3.07 -12.49 7.58
C SER A 24 4.40 -11.72 7.59
N GLU A 25 5.45 -12.31 8.16
CA GLU A 25 6.78 -11.72 8.18
C GLU A 25 7.34 -11.52 6.76
N ASP A 26 7.00 -12.40 5.82
CA ASP A 26 7.41 -12.27 4.42
C ASP A 26 6.73 -11.09 3.73
N LEU A 27 5.45 -10.82 4.05
CA LEU A 27 4.74 -9.65 3.54
C LEU A 27 5.26 -8.35 4.18
N LYS A 28 5.65 -8.37 5.46
CA LYS A 28 6.34 -7.24 6.09
C LYS A 28 7.65 -6.94 5.39
N ALA A 29 8.45 -7.98 5.12
CA ALA A 29 9.71 -7.84 4.40
C ALA A 29 9.52 -7.30 2.98
N PHE A 30 8.46 -7.73 2.28
CA PHE A 30 8.08 -7.18 0.99
C PHE A 30 7.83 -5.66 1.09
N TYR A 31 7.02 -5.21 2.04
CA TYR A 31 6.72 -3.80 2.20
C TYR A 31 7.95 -2.98 2.64
N GLU A 32 8.74 -3.50 3.58
CA GLU A 32 9.97 -2.83 4.03
C GLU A 32 10.97 -2.66 2.88
N TYR A 33 11.19 -3.71 2.09
CA TYR A 33 12.07 -3.63 0.92
C TYR A 33 11.61 -2.57 -0.08
N HIS A 34 10.33 -2.52 -0.39
CA HIS A 34 9.80 -1.58 -1.37
C HIS A 34 9.70 -0.15 -0.85
N SER A 35 9.58 0.05 0.46
CA SER A 35 9.59 1.38 1.07
C SER A 35 10.93 2.11 0.89
N ILE A 36 12.02 1.38 0.66
CA ILE A 36 13.34 1.94 0.31
C ILE A 36 13.35 2.53 -1.11
N LEU A 37 12.53 1.99 -2.00
CA LEU A 37 12.51 2.36 -3.41
C LEU A 37 11.60 3.55 -3.71
N MET A 38 10.48 3.66 -2.99
CA MET A 38 9.55 4.77 -3.15
C MET A 38 8.69 4.96 -1.91
N GLU A 39 8.25 6.18 -1.69
CA GLU A 39 7.28 6.49 -0.64
C GLU A 39 5.91 5.88 -0.98
N PRO A 40 5.22 5.29 0.01
CA PRO A 40 3.87 4.79 -0.18
C PRO A 40 2.88 5.94 -0.41
N TRP A 41 1.77 5.63 -1.08
CA TRP A 41 0.67 6.56 -1.24
C TRP A 41 0.13 7.02 0.12
N ASP A 42 0.03 8.32 0.28
CA ASP A 42 -0.62 8.94 1.42
C ASP A 42 -1.87 9.72 0.98
N GLY A 43 -2.94 9.61 1.76
CA GLY A 43 -4.21 10.29 1.52
C GLY A 43 -5.32 9.40 0.97
N PRO A 44 -6.56 9.94 0.92
CA PRO A 44 -7.75 9.22 0.46
C PRO A 44 -7.67 8.85 -1.01
N ALA A 45 -7.81 7.57 -1.33
CA ALA A 45 -7.83 7.10 -2.71
C ALA A 45 -8.74 5.88 -2.92
N ALA A 46 -9.38 5.83 -4.08
CA ALA A 46 -9.95 4.63 -4.66
C ALA A 46 -9.28 4.47 -6.03
N LEU A 47 -8.38 3.51 -6.14
CA LEU A 47 -7.55 3.30 -7.32
C LEU A 47 -8.16 2.19 -8.16
N LEU A 48 -8.50 2.50 -9.40
CA LEU A 48 -8.86 1.53 -10.42
C LEU A 48 -7.73 1.47 -11.44
N PHE A 49 -7.41 0.28 -11.91
CA PHE A 49 -6.27 0.07 -12.80
C PHE A 49 -6.54 -1.04 -13.82
N SER A 50 -5.89 -0.95 -14.97
CA SER A 50 -5.91 -1.99 -16.00
C SER A 50 -4.65 -1.91 -16.86
N ASP A 51 -4.20 -3.06 -17.38
CA ASP A 51 -3.12 -3.19 -18.37
C ASP A 51 -3.58 -3.84 -19.68
N GLY A 52 -4.89 -3.99 -19.86
CA GLY A 52 -5.50 -4.62 -21.02
C GLY A 52 -5.87 -6.08 -20.80
N ARG A 53 -5.15 -6.81 -19.96
CA ARG A 53 -5.50 -8.16 -19.51
C ARG A 53 -6.07 -8.16 -18.10
N TYR A 54 -5.34 -7.54 -17.17
CA TYR A 54 -5.78 -7.42 -15.80
C TYR A 54 -6.54 -6.12 -15.59
N ALA A 55 -7.61 -6.19 -14.83
CA ALA A 55 -8.31 -5.04 -14.31
C ALA A 55 -8.51 -5.23 -12.81
N GLY A 56 -8.53 -4.14 -12.06
CA GLY A 56 -8.70 -4.27 -10.63
C GLY A 56 -8.90 -2.96 -9.93
N GLY A 57 -9.00 -3.06 -8.61
CA GLY A 57 -9.17 -1.90 -7.75
C GLY A 57 -8.67 -2.14 -6.35
N MET A 58 -8.30 -1.07 -5.68
CA MET A 58 -8.00 -1.06 -4.25
C MET A 58 -8.28 0.31 -3.64
N LEU A 59 -8.49 0.33 -2.35
CA LEU A 59 -8.59 1.56 -1.58
C LEU A 59 -7.24 1.89 -0.95
N ASP A 60 -7.09 3.15 -0.54
CA ASP A 60 -6.00 3.55 0.35
C ASP A 60 -5.97 2.70 1.62
N ARG A 61 -4.84 2.72 2.34
CA ARG A 61 -4.63 1.90 3.55
C ARG A 61 -5.69 2.08 4.64
N ASN A 62 -6.37 3.24 4.69
CA ASN A 62 -7.42 3.55 5.64
C ASN A 62 -8.84 3.39 5.08
N GLY A 63 -8.97 3.23 3.76
CA GLY A 63 -10.25 3.06 3.08
C GLY A 63 -11.18 4.27 3.21
N LEU A 64 -10.63 5.47 3.15
CA LEU A 64 -11.39 6.70 3.35
C LEU A 64 -12.35 7.02 2.20
N ARG A 65 -12.06 6.53 0.99
CA ARG A 65 -12.99 6.60 -0.13
C ARG A 65 -13.78 5.30 -0.26
N PRO A 66 -15.09 5.36 -0.52
CA PRO A 66 -15.86 4.16 -0.77
C PRO A 66 -15.60 3.63 -2.17
N ALA A 67 -15.60 2.31 -2.32
CA ALA A 67 -15.79 1.65 -3.60
C ALA A 67 -16.52 0.34 -3.39
N ARG A 68 -17.46 0.07 -4.25
CA ARG A 68 -18.31 -1.12 -4.21
C ARG A 68 -18.19 -1.87 -5.52
N TYR A 69 -18.42 -3.15 -5.48
CA TYR A 69 -18.50 -3.96 -6.70
C TYR A 69 -19.78 -4.79 -6.71
N LEU A 70 -20.20 -5.13 -7.88
CA LEU A 70 -21.18 -6.16 -8.13
C LEU A 70 -20.71 -7.06 -9.27
N ILE A 71 -21.12 -8.31 -9.22
CA ILE A 71 -20.87 -9.31 -10.26
C ILE A 71 -22.22 -9.84 -10.72
N THR A 72 -22.43 -9.85 -12.02
CA THR A 72 -23.66 -10.38 -12.60
C THR A 72 -23.53 -11.88 -12.90
N LYS A 73 -24.66 -12.53 -13.14
CA LYS A 73 -24.71 -13.93 -13.60
C LYS A 73 -24.16 -14.13 -15.04
N HIS A 74 -23.97 -13.04 -15.75
CA HIS A 74 -23.38 -13.00 -17.10
C HIS A 74 -21.91 -12.59 -17.08
N ASP A 75 -21.23 -12.82 -15.94
CA ASP A 75 -19.79 -12.58 -15.73
C ASP A 75 -19.33 -11.14 -16.00
N MET A 76 -20.24 -10.17 -15.84
CA MET A 76 -19.88 -8.76 -15.85
C MET A 76 -19.60 -8.28 -14.43
N MET A 77 -18.50 -7.57 -14.21
CA MET A 77 -18.21 -6.90 -12.97
C MET A 77 -18.27 -5.39 -13.13
N VAL A 78 -18.94 -4.73 -12.20
CA VAL A 78 -18.96 -3.26 -12.11
C VAL A 78 -18.36 -2.85 -10.78
N VAL A 79 -17.37 -1.94 -10.82
CA VAL A 79 -16.75 -1.33 -9.63
C VAL A 79 -16.99 0.17 -9.70
N ALA A 80 -17.58 0.73 -8.67
CA ALA A 80 -17.89 2.15 -8.61
C ALA A 80 -17.89 2.68 -7.17
N SER A 81 -17.71 3.97 -6.99
CA SER A 81 -17.84 4.65 -5.68
C SER A 81 -19.30 4.69 -5.22
N GLU A 82 -20.24 4.77 -6.13
CA GLU A 82 -21.67 4.89 -5.89
C GLU A 82 -22.43 3.63 -6.34
N VAL A 83 -23.57 3.38 -5.72
CA VAL A 83 -24.56 2.41 -6.22
C VAL A 83 -25.46 3.07 -7.27
N GLY A 84 -25.95 2.27 -8.22
CA GLY A 84 -26.90 2.79 -9.23
C GLY A 84 -26.23 3.52 -10.40
N VAL A 85 -24.92 3.34 -10.61
CA VAL A 85 -24.23 3.83 -11.83
C VAL A 85 -24.68 3.08 -13.08
N MET A 86 -25.19 1.87 -12.90
CA MET A 86 -25.83 1.04 -13.92
C MET A 86 -27.01 0.32 -13.25
N ASP A 87 -28.10 0.20 -14.01
CA ASP A 87 -29.28 -0.51 -13.58
C ASP A 87 -29.16 -2.01 -13.87
N PHE A 88 -29.44 -2.83 -12.86
CA PHE A 88 -29.49 -4.28 -12.96
C PHE A 88 -30.72 -4.81 -12.25
N GLU A 89 -31.38 -5.75 -12.85
CA GLU A 89 -32.45 -6.47 -12.18
C GLU A 89 -31.88 -7.29 -11.02
N PRO A 90 -32.54 -7.33 -9.84
CA PRO A 90 -32.03 -8.07 -8.69
C PRO A 90 -31.68 -9.53 -8.95
N ASN A 91 -32.39 -10.17 -9.88
CA ASN A 91 -32.17 -11.56 -10.29
C ASN A 91 -30.94 -11.78 -11.18
N GLU A 92 -30.39 -10.72 -11.78
CA GLU A 92 -29.16 -10.76 -12.59
C GLU A 92 -27.90 -10.72 -11.74
N ILE A 93 -28.01 -10.28 -10.50
CA ILE A 93 -26.87 -10.08 -9.62
C ILE A 93 -26.49 -11.42 -8.97
N LYS A 94 -25.22 -11.80 -9.13
CA LYS A 94 -24.60 -12.97 -8.52
C LYS A 94 -23.98 -12.64 -7.17
N GLU A 95 -23.27 -11.52 -7.09
CA GLU A 95 -22.53 -11.10 -5.89
C GLU A 95 -22.47 -9.58 -5.79
N LYS A 96 -22.45 -9.08 -4.57
CA LYS A 96 -22.20 -7.67 -4.23
C LYS A 96 -21.17 -7.58 -3.10
N GLY A 97 -20.26 -6.62 -3.20
CA GLY A 97 -19.25 -6.42 -2.18
C GLY A 97 -18.75 -4.99 -2.11
N ARG A 98 -17.78 -4.80 -1.21
CA ARG A 98 -17.02 -3.55 -1.06
C ARG A 98 -15.55 -3.85 -1.17
N LEU A 99 -14.80 -2.95 -1.79
CA LEU A 99 -13.36 -2.96 -1.66
C LEU A 99 -12.99 -2.66 -0.20
N GLN A 100 -12.01 -3.38 0.29
CA GLN A 100 -11.54 -3.23 1.67
C GLN A 100 -10.30 -2.33 1.72
N PRO A 101 -10.04 -1.62 2.83
CA PRO A 101 -8.87 -0.79 3.01
C PRO A 101 -7.57 -1.56 2.72
N GLY A 102 -6.72 -1.02 1.84
CA GLY A 102 -5.44 -1.62 1.48
C GLY A 102 -5.51 -3.00 0.83
N LYS A 103 -6.70 -3.48 0.43
CA LYS A 103 -6.90 -4.80 -0.18
C LYS A 103 -7.09 -4.69 -1.68
N ILE A 104 -6.43 -5.58 -2.43
CA ILE A 104 -6.49 -5.63 -3.90
C ILE A 104 -7.58 -6.60 -4.34
N LEU A 105 -8.43 -6.16 -5.24
CA LEU A 105 -9.30 -7.01 -6.05
C LEU A 105 -8.77 -6.99 -7.47
N LEU A 106 -8.42 -8.15 -8.03
CA LEU A 106 -7.85 -8.28 -9.36
C LEU A 106 -8.68 -9.26 -10.20
N ILE A 107 -8.89 -8.91 -11.44
CA ILE A 107 -9.61 -9.72 -12.43
C ILE A 107 -8.64 -10.02 -13.58
N ASP A 108 -8.49 -11.30 -13.94
CA ASP A 108 -7.86 -11.73 -15.18
C ASP A 108 -8.97 -11.88 -16.23
N THR A 109 -9.08 -10.90 -17.12
CA THR A 109 -10.15 -10.88 -18.14
C THR A 109 -9.98 -11.95 -19.22
N GLU A 110 -8.75 -12.45 -19.41
CA GLU A 110 -8.48 -13.54 -20.35
C GLU A 110 -8.95 -14.90 -19.82
N LYS A 111 -8.76 -15.11 -18.50
CA LYS A 111 -9.18 -16.36 -17.85
C LYS A 111 -10.59 -16.32 -17.28
N GLY A 112 -11.14 -15.12 -17.06
CA GLY A 112 -12.41 -14.95 -16.36
C GLY A 112 -12.31 -15.26 -14.86
N GLU A 113 -11.15 -15.08 -14.26
CA GLU A 113 -10.86 -15.39 -12.85
C GLU A 113 -10.74 -14.11 -12.00
N ILE A 114 -11.20 -14.21 -10.76
CA ILE A 114 -11.09 -13.15 -9.77
C ILE A 114 -10.08 -13.60 -8.71
N TYR A 115 -9.08 -12.76 -8.45
CA TYR A 115 -8.09 -12.98 -7.42
C TYR A 115 -8.30 -12.00 -6.28
N TYR A 116 -8.36 -12.52 -5.07
CA TYR A 116 -8.50 -11.74 -3.87
C TYR A 116 -7.13 -11.45 -3.22
N ASP A 117 -7.12 -10.42 -2.41
CA ASP A 117 -5.94 -9.84 -1.79
C ASP A 117 -4.95 -10.84 -1.18
N SER A 118 -5.43 -11.77 -0.35
CA SER A 118 -4.57 -12.69 0.39
C SER A 118 -3.71 -13.56 -0.52
N GLU A 119 -4.30 -14.13 -1.58
CA GLU A 119 -3.57 -14.96 -2.53
C GLU A 119 -2.54 -14.16 -3.33
N LEU A 120 -2.92 -12.94 -3.73
CA LEU A 120 -2.03 -12.04 -4.47
C LEU A 120 -0.84 -11.65 -3.62
N LYS A 121 -1.08 -11.21 -2.39
CA LYS A 121 -0.03 -10.74 -1.50
C LYS A 121 0.89 -11.87 -1.05
N GLU A 122 0.37 -13.05 -0.82
CA GLU A 122 1.19 -14.23 -0.51
C GLU A 122 2.14 -14.56 -1.68
N LYS A 123 1.63 -14.57 -2.91
CA LYS A 123 2.45 -14.77 -4.11
C LYS A 123 3.52 -13.67 -4.26
N LEU A 124 3.18 -12.41 -4.03
CA LEU A 124 4.10 -11.30 -4.12
C LEU A 124 5.19 -11.35 -3.04
N ALA A 125 4.81 -11.65 -1.79
CA ALA A 125 5.73 -11.75 -0.67
C ALA A 125 6.77 -12.86 -0.86
N ASN A 126 6.38 -13.95 -1.53
CA ASN A 126 7.24 -15.11 -1.80
C ASN A 126 7.91 -15.08 -3.18
N ALA A 127 7.66 -14.04 -4.02
CA ALA A 127 8.22 -13.96 -5.36
C ALA A 127 9.74 -13.77 -5.37
N GLN A 128 10.29 -13.15 -4.33
CA GLN A 128 11.71 -12.90 -4.16
C GLN A 128 12.10 -13.07 -2.68
N PRO A 129 13.36 -13.31 -2.35
CA PRO A 129 13.81 -13.52 -0.97
C PRO A 129 14.02 -12.18 -0.23
N TYR A 130 13.00 -11.34 -0.14
CA TYR A 130 13.06 -9.99 0.43
C TYR A 130 13.61 -9.98 1.86
N ARG A 131 13.16 -10.93 2.71
CA ARG A 131 13.66 -11.08 4.08
C ARG A 131 15.17 -11.29 4.11
N THR A 132 15.68 -12.21 3.30
CA THR A 132 17.11 -12.49 3.22
C THR A 132 17.91 -11.28 2.73
N TRP A 133 17.35 -10.51 1.79
CA TRP A 133 18.00 -9.30 1.31
C TRP A 133 18.09 -8.23 2.39
N LEU A 134 17.00 -8.03 3.14
CA LEU A 134 16.98 -7.09 4.27
C LEU A 134 17.96 -7.51 5.36
N GLU A 135 17.91 -8.76 5.81
CA GLU A 135 18.80 -9.30 6.85
C GLU A 135 20.29 -9.14 6.51
N LYS A 136 20.65 -9.30 5.23
CA LYS A 136 22.06 -9.20 4.77
C LYS A 136 22.53 -7.76 4.56
N ASN A 137 21.65 -6.85 4.21
CA ASN A 137 22.03 -5.53 3.73
C ASN A 137 21.53 -4.38 4.62
N ARG A 138 20.61 -4.64 5.57
CA ARG A 138 20.16 -3.62 6.52
C ARG A 138 21.26 -3.33 7.52
N VAL A 139 21.57 -2.06 7.67
CA VAL A 139 22.52 -1.55 8.65
C VAL A 139 21.77 -0.60 9.57
N GLU A 140 21.77 -0.89 10.84
CA GLU A 140 21.12 -0.01 11.84
C GLU A 140 21.99 1.24 12.06
N LEU A 141 21.32 2.39 12.19
CA LEU A 141 22.02 3.68 12.37
C LEU A 141 22.95 3.66 13.59
N ASP A 142 22.57 2.94 14.64
CA ASP A 142 23.36 2.83 15.86
C ASP A 142 24.66 2.07 15.67
N GLU A 143 24.72 1.13 14.71
CA GLU A 143 25.94 0.40 14.32
C GLU A 143 26.95 1.31 13.63
N LEU A 144 26.47 2.39 12.97
CA LEU A 144 27.32 3.37 12.27
C LEU A 144 27.89 4.45 13.20
N LYS A 145 27.49 4.47 14.47
CA LYS A 145 28.02 5.45 15.42
C LYS A 145 29.52 5.26 15.61
N SER A 146 30.31 6.02 14.85
CA SER A 146 31.70 6.26 15.20
C SER A 146 31.71 6.92 16.58
N GLY A 147 32.58 6.47 17.51
CA GLY A 147 32.65 6.97 18.87
C GLY A 147 33.02 8.46 19.05
N ARG A 148 32.88 9.29 18.01
CA ARG A 148 32.96 10.74 18.07
C ARG A 148 31.65 11.30 18.60
N LYS A 149 31.61 11.59 19.89
CA LYS A 149 30.60 12.48 20.46
C LYS A 149 30.85 13.88 19.89
N ILE A 150 30.06 14.29 18.91
CA ILE A 150 30.00 15.69 18.50
C ILE A 150 29.24 16.41 19.61
N PRO A 151 29.89 17.35 20.34
CA PRO A 151 29.19 18.09 21.38
C PRO A 151 28.16 19.01 20.73
N HIS A 152 26.90 18.63 20.79
CA HIS A 152 25.77 19.49 20.38
C HIS A 152 25.52 20.56 21.45
N LYS A 153 26.29 21.62 21.47
CA LYS A 153 25.84 22.88 22.07
C LYS A 153 24.92 23.59 21.07
N VAL A 154 23.63 23.32 21.18
CA VAL A 154 22.62 24.02 20.38
C VAL A 154 22.27 25.32 21.10
N GLU A 155 23.09 26.34 20.95
CA GLU A 155 22.83 27.65 21.57
C GLU A 155 21.69 28.44 20.87
N LYS A 156 21.35 28.12 19.63
CA LYS A 156 20.32 28.82 18.84
C LYS A 156 19.54 27.87 17.95
N TYR A 157 18.66 27.07 18.55
CA TYR A 157 17.84 26.10 17.85
C TYR A 157 17.03 26.71 16.69
N ASP A 158 16.38 27.85 16.91
CA ASP A 158 15.60 28.54 15.88
C ASP A 158 16.46 28.99 14.67
N LYS A 159 17.73 29.30 14.90
CA LYS A 159 18.65 29.67 13.81
C LYS A 159 19.02 28.44 12.97
N LEU A 160 19.23 27.28 13.62
CA LEU A 160 19.52 26.03 12.94
C LEU A 160 18.33 25.58 12.10
N LEU A 161 17.12 25.61 12.64
CA LEU A 161 15.92 25.28 11.90
C LEU A 161 15.80 26.11 10.60
N ARG A 162 15.96 27.44 10.71
CA ARG A 162 15.93 28.32 9.53
C ARG A 162 17.05 28.03 8.53
N THR A 163 18.26 27.74 9.02
CA THR A 163 19.43 27.44 8.16
C THR A 163 19.18 26.18 7.34
N PHE A 164 18.52 25.17 7.92
CA PHE A 164 18.20 23.93 7.25
C PHE A 164 16.80 23.90 6.61
N GLY A 165 16.09 25.02 6.58
CA GLY A 165 14.77 25.12 5.95
C GLY A 165 13.62 24.45 6.71
N TYR A 166 13.83 24.07 7.99
CA TYR A 166 12.78 23.49 8.82
C TYR A 166 11.93 24.53 9.51
N SER A 167 10.61 24.42 9.41
CA SER A 167 9.67 25.15 10.25
C SER A 167 9.42 24.38 11.57
N ARG A 168 8.90 25.08 12.59
CA ARG A 168 8.45 24.41 13.83
C ARG A 168 7.35 23.39 13.56
N GLU A 169 6.50 23.69 12.59
CA GLU A 169 5.41 22.82 12.14
C GLU A 169 5.96 21.53 11.50
N ALA A 170 6.92 21.64 10.59
CA ALA A 170 7.56 20.47 9.96
C ALA A 170 8.19 19.52 10.99
N VAL A 171 8.85 20.07 12.03
CA VAL A 171 9.42 19.26 13.12
C VAL A 171 8.33 18.59 13.94
N SER A 172 7.23 19.30 14.24
CA SER A 172 6.10 18.75 14.99
C SER A 172 5.44 17.59 14.25
N TYR A 173 5.22 17.70 12.95
CA TYR A 173 4.64 16.62 12.14
C TYR A 173 5.54 15.39 12.05
N THR A 174 6.85 15.57 11.96
CA THR A 174 7.80 14.44 11.88
C THR A 174 7.81 13.62 13.18
N HIS A 175 7.54 14.22 14.33
CA HIS A 175 7.44 13.52 15.62
C HIS A 175 6.11 12.79 15.84
N LEU A 176 5.06 13.11 15.07
CA LEU A 176 3.76 12.46 15.18
C LEU A 176 3.64 11.16 14.35
N THR A 177 4.65 10.86 13.54
CA THR A 177 4.68 9.69 12.64
C THR A 177 5.59 8.56 13.11
N LEU A 178 6.08 8.62 14.34
CA LEU A 178 6.86 7.54 14.98
C LEU A 178 6.04 6.76 15.98
#